data_8525ec23e4fdcea9c95576d43f47d9f8
#
_entry.id   8525ec23e4fdcea9c95576d43f47d9f8
#
_cell.length_a   1.000
_cell.length_b   1.000
_cell.length_c   1.000
_cell.angle_alpha   90.00
_cell.angle_beta   90.00
_cell.angle_gamma   90.00
#
_symmetry.space_group_name_H-M   'P 1'
#
loop_
_entity.id
_entity.type
_entity.pdbx_description
1 polymer ?
#
loop_
_entity_poly.entity_id
_entity_poly.type
_entity_poly.pdbx_seq_one_letter_code
_entity_poly.pdbx_strand_id
1 'polypeptide(L)'
;MGNSPTALNKRGNKVIIDGYTFDSEKEAQFYIRFVRDCGLPFEVHPRFKLTELTELPTGGGKISAIAYSPDFIIKDHAGNWLHVIDVKNSFGIYGIDQANKLRFRLFAITHGHPVEAVVIRKNDFKVITQGVTKPLNDKKPFVTTNFDYHWKDATNY
;
A
#
# COMPACT_ATOMS: atom_id res chain seq x y z
N MET A 1 35.06 -3.81 -2.13
CA MET A 1 34.31 -2.85 -1.29
C MET A 1 32.84 -2.99 -1.59
N GLY A 2 32.07 -3.49 -0.66
CA GLY A 2 30.64 -3.57 -0.82
C GLY A 2 30.04 -2.17 -0.71
N ASN A 3 29.35 -1.70 -1.75
CA ASN A 3 28.52 -0.51 -1.65
C ASN A 3 27.42 -0.80 -0.63
N SER A 4 27.36 -0.03 0.45
CA SER A 4 26.22 -0.06 1.35
C SER A 4 24.96 0.16 0.51
N PRO A 5 23.94 -0.73 0.60
CA PRO A 5 22.74 -0.54 -0.18
C PRO A 5 22.03 0.72 0.27
N THR A 6 22.04 1.73 -0.58
CA THR A 6 21.15 2.87 -0.41
C THR A 6 19.70 2.40 -0.62
N ALA A 7 18.73 3.12 -0.08
CA ALA A 7 17.32 2.77 -0.25
C ALA A 7 16.91 2.59 -1.72
N LEU A 8 17.63 3.24 -2.65
CA LEU A 8 17.47 3.13 -4.09
C LEU A 8 18.00 1.81 -4.68
N ASN A 9 18.89 1.12 -3.97
CA ASN A 9 19.55 -0.10 -4.45
C ASN A 9 19.06 -1.39 -3.76
N LYS A 10 18.07 -1.30 -2.89
CA LYS A 10 17.42 -2.50 -2.33
C LYS A 10 16.52 -3.12 -3.40
N ARG A 11 17.13 -3.80 -4.34
CA ARG A 11 16.41 -4.79 -5.14
C ARG A 11 16.16 -5.99 -4.25
N GLY A 12 14.98 -6.03 -3.61
CA GLY A 12 14.52 -7.26 -2.98
C GLY A 12 14.47 -8.37 -4.03
N ASN A 13 14.65 -9.61 -3.63
CA ASN A 13 14.48 -10.74 -4.53
C ASN A 13 13.04 -10.76 -5.01
N LYS A 14 12.84 -10.64 -6.32
CA LYS A 14 11.53 -10.78 -6.93
C LYS A 14 11.06 -12.22 -6.80
N VAL A 15 9.80 -12.39 -6.43
CA VAL A 15 9.17 -13.70 -6.26
C VAL A 15 8.00 -13.80 -7.23
N ILE A 16 7.91 -14.90 -7.98
CA ILE A 16 6.80 -15.14 -8.92
C ILE A 16 5.92 -16.25 -8.36
N ILE A 17 4.63 -15.95 -8.17
CA ILE A 17 3.61 -16.89 -7.66
C ILE A 17 2.31 -16.65 -8.44
N ASP A 18 1.71 -17.72 -8.94
CA ASP A 18 0.45 -17.68 -9.70
C ASP A 18 0.47 -16.69 -10.89
N GLY A 19 1.63 -16.47 -11.50
CA GLY A 19 1.82 -15.54 -12.59
C GLY A 19 2.03 -14.07 -12.15
N TYR A 20 1.94 -13.77 -10.88
CA TYR A 20 2.22 -12.44 -10.35
C TYR A 20 3.68 -12.32 -9.93
N THR A 21 4.29 -11.17 -10.22
CA THR A 21 5.64 -10.84 -9.77
C THR A 21 5.56 -9.93 -8.56
N PHE A 22 6.09 -10.37 -7.42
CA PHE A 22 6.16 -9.59 -6.19
C PHE A 22 7.55 -9.00 -5.99
N ASP A 23 7.62 -7.76 -5.56
CA ASP A 23 8.88 -7.03 -5.38
C ASP A 23 9.60 -7.41 -4.08
N SER A 24 8.92 -8.08 -3.15
CA SER A 24 9.48 -8.53 -1.90
C SER A 24 8.90 -9.87 -1.45
N GLU A 25 9.66 -10.57 -0.63
CA GLU A 25 9.21 -11.81 0.04
C GLU A 25 7.98 -11.54 0.91
N LYS A 26 7.90 -10.39 1.57
CA LYS A 26 6.76 -10.03 2.43
C LYS A 26 5.47 -9.83 1.65
N GLU A 27 5.53 -9.20 0.49
CA GLU A 27 4.36 -9.09 -0.40
C GLU A 27 3.89 -10.48 -0.85
N ALA A 28 4.83 -11.34 -1.26
CA ALA A 28 4.53 -12.71 -1.66
C ALA A 28 3.89 -13.51 -0.53
N GLN A 29 4.41 -13.39 0.69
CA GLN A 29 3.83 -14.05 1.88
C GLN A 29 2.44 -13.52 2.21
N PHE A 30 2.23 -12.21 2.11
CA PHE A 30 0.91 -11.63 2.32
C PHE A 30 -0.10 -12.16 1.30
N TYR A 31 0.30 -12.24 0.04
CA TYR A 31 -0.53 -12.82 -1.02
C TYR A 31 -0.93 -14.27 -0.71
N ILE A 32 0.04 -15.13 -0.43
CA ILE A 32 -0.22 -16.56 -0.17
C ILE A 32 -1.10 -16.76 1.04
N ARG A 33 -0.84 -16.03 2.10
CA ARG A 33 -1.47 -16.26 3.41
C ARG A 33 -2.85 -15.64 3.54
N PHE A 34 -3.07 -14.49 2.93
CA PHE A 34 -4.26 -13.67 3.21
C PHE A 34 -5.07 -13.29 1.98
N VAL A 35 -4.47 -13.16 0.81
CA VAL A 35 -5.14 -12.63 -0.39
C VAL A 35 -5.65 -13.74 -1.31
N ARG A 36 -4.80 -14.67 -1.67
CA ARG A 36 -5.08 -15.69 -2.70
C ARG A 36 -6.39 -16.43 -2.49
N ASP A 37 -6.64 -16.87 -1.27
CA ASP A 37 -7.78 -17.71 -0.91
C ASP A 37 -8.79 -16.97 -0.01
N CYS A 38 -8.85 -15.64 -0.07
CA CYS A 38 -9.75 -14.84 0.76
C CYS A 38 -11.24 -14.93 0.36
N GLY A 39 -11.53 -15.48 -0.81
CA GLY A 39 -12.90 -15.59 -1.32
C GLY A 39 -13.47 -14.32 -1.94
N LEU A 40 -12.69 -13.26 -2.00
CA LEU A 40 -13.07 -11.98 -2.59
C LEU A 40 -12.28 -11.70 -3.87
N PRO A 41 -12.84 -10.97 -4.82
CA PRO A 41 -12.07 -10.48 -5.98
C PRO A 41 -10.93 -9.57 -5.52
N PHE A 42 -9.80 -9.65 -6.22
CA PHE A 42 -8.64 -8.81 -5.92
C PHE A 42 -7.89 -8.42 -7.18
N GLU A 43 -7.10 -7.36 -7.08
CA GLU A 43 -6.12 -6.95 -8.08
C GLU A 43 -4.74 -6.91 -7.45
N VAL A 44 -3.72 -7.27 -8.22
CA VAL A 44 -2.31 -7.25 -7.82
C VAL A 44 -1.60 -6.15 -8.61
N HIS A 45 -0.93 -5.24 -7.91
CA HIS A 45 -0.17 -4.12 -8.47
C HIS A 45 -0.92 -3.27 -9.52
N PRO A 46 -2.20 -2.91 -9.30
CA PRO A 46 -2.87 -2.00 -10.23
C PRO A 46 -2.18 -0.64 -10.20
N ARG A 47 -2.07 0.00 -11.36
CA ARG A 47 -1.38 1.28 -11.48
C ARG A 47 -2.36 2.41 -11.64
N PHE A 48 -2.19 3.45 -10.85
CA PHE A 48 -3.03 4.65 -10.87
C PHE A 48 -2.20 5.90 -11.15
N LYS A 49 -2.72 6.75 -11.99
CA LYS A 49 -2.18 8.09 -12.18
C LYS A 49 -2.74 9.00 -11.08
N LEU A 50 -1.85 9.67 -10.34
CA LEU A 50 -2.23 10.60 -9.27
C LEU A 50 -2.29 12.04 -9.78
N THR A 51 -1.40 12.40 -10.70
CA THR A 51 -1.39 13.71 -11.38
C THR A 51 -1.12 13.53 -12.86
N GLU A 52 -1.63 14.46 -13.68
CA GLU A 52 -1.34 14.51 -15.11
C GLU A 52 0.04 15.10 -15.39
N LEU A 53 0.59 14.75 -16.56
CA LEU A 53 1.71 15.51 -17.12
C LEU A 53 1.27 16.97 -17.28
N THR A 54 1.98 17.89 -16.64
CA THR A 54 1.57 19.30 -16.56
C THR A 54 2.61 20.21 -17.18
N GLU A 55 2.22 21.04 -18.14
CA GLU A 55 3.08 22.08 -18.66
C GLU A 55 3.19 23.24 -17.66
N LEU A 56 4.41 23.75 -17.49
CA LEU A 56 4.61 24.94 -16.65
C LEU A 56 4.04 26.18 -17.36
N PRO A 57 3.19 26.98 -16.67
CA PRO A 57 2.60 28.19 -17.28
C PRO A 57 3.61 29.21 -17.78
N THR A 58 4.82 29.20 -17.20
CA THR A 58 5.92 30.09 -17.59
C THR A 58 6.65 29.63 -18.85
N GLY A 59 6.28 28.49 -19.43
CA GLY A 59 6.98 27.89 -20.57
C GLY A 59 8.28 27.19 -20.18
N GLY A 60 8.85 26.42 -21.10
CA GLY A 60 10.18 25.84 -20.97
C GLY A 60 10.26 24.53 -20.22
N GLY A 61 9.14 23.92 -19.80
CA GLY A 61 9.20 22.63 -19.13
C GLY A 61 7.86 21.98 -18.85
N LYS A 62 7.94 20.69 -18.59
CA LYS A 62 6.78 19.86 -18.18
C LYS A 62 7.12 19.11 -16.90
N ILE A 63 6.15 19.02 -16.02
CA ILE A 63 6.25 18.17 -14.82
C ILE A 63 5.63 16.81 -15.15
N SER A 64 6.38 15.74 -14.91
CA SER A 64 5.94 14.38 -15.16
C SER A 64 4.69 14.03 -14.35
N ALA A 65 3.84 13.18 -14.90
CA ALA A 65 2.75 12.58 -14.16
C ALA A 65 3.29 11.80 -12.95
N ILE A 66 2.57 11.86 -11.83
CA ILE A 66 2.85 11.05 -10.66
C ILE A 66 1.92 9.85 -10.71
N ALA A 67 2.46 8.66 -10.52
CA ALA A 67 1.70 7.43 -10.47
C ALA A 67 2.00 6.64 -9.19
N TYR A 68 1.06 5.77 -8.80
CA TYR A 68 1.18 4.90 -7.65
C TYR A 68 0.54 3.54 -7.95
N SER A 69 1.17 2.48 -7.48
CA SER A 69 0.64 1.12 -7.56
C SER A 69 0.59 0.55 -6.14
N PRO A 70 -0.61 0.42 -5.55
CA PRO A 70 -0.75 -0.35 -4.31
C PRO A 70 -0.39 -1.81 -4.58
N ASP A 71 -0.04 -2.56 -3.54
CA ASP A 71 0.28 -3.97 -3.70
C ASP A 71 -0.97 -4.77 -4.04
N PHE A 72 -2.09 -4.50 -3.35
CA PHE A 72 -3.35 -5.20 -3.59
C PHE A 72 -4.56 -4.27 -3.45
N ILE A 73 -5.59 -4.56 -4.23
CA ILE A 73 -6.94 -4.04 -3.98
C ILE A 73 -7.85 -5.23 -3.76
N ILE A 74 -8.55 -5.25 -2.62
CA ILE A 74 -9.57 -6.23 -2.30
C ILE A 74 -10.94 -5.61 -2.56
N LYS A 75 -11.78 -6.33 -3.29
CA LYS A 75 -13.11 -5.87 -3.72
C LYS A 75 -14.22 -6.74 -3.14
N ASP A 76 -15.41 -6.19 -3.08
CA ASP A 76 -16.62 -7.01 -2.91
C ASP A 76 -17.00 -7.66 -4.24
N HIS A 77 -18.02 -8.54 -4.22
CA HIS A 77 -18.48 -9.22 -5.43
C HIS A 77 -19.19 -8.29 -6.42
N ALA A 78 -19.58 -7.09 -6.00
CA ALA A 78 -20.12 -6.05 -6.88
C ALA A 78 -19.03 -5.19 -7.53
N GLY A 79 -17.76 -5.40 -7.16
CA GLY A 79 -16.60 -4.66 -7.69
C GLY A 79 -16.24 -3.41 -6.91
N ASN A 80 -16.88 -3.13 -5.79
CA ASN A 80 -16.51 -1.99 -4.94
C ASN A 80 -15.22 -2.29 -4.17
N TRP A 81 -14.39 -1.28 -4.00
CA TRP A 81 -13.16 -1.40 -3.23
C TRP A 81 -13.46 -1.49 -1.74
N LEU A 82 -12.97 -2.55 -1.11
CA LEU A 82 -13.03 -2.74 0.33
C LEU A 82 -11.72 -2.32 1.00
N HIS A 83 -10.59 -2.74 0.43
CA HIS A 83 -9.26 -2.49 0.98
C HIS A 83 -8.27 -2.17 -0.13
N VAL A 84 -7.45 -1.13 0.08
CA VAL A 84 -6.30 -0.80 -0.76
C VAL A 84 -5.06 -1.02 0.10
N ILE A 85 -4.27 -2.04 -0.20
CA ILE A 85 -3.23 -2.57 0.67
C ILE A 85 -1.84 -2.23 0.13
N ASP A 86 -0.98 -1.77 1.03
CA ASP A 86 0.45 -1.60 0.79
C ASP A 86 1.23 -2.31 1.90
N VAL A 87 1.98 -3.35 1.54
CA VAL A 87 2.73 -4.18 2.50
C VAL A 87 4.04 -3.50 2.87
N LYS A 88 4.27 -3.32 4.16
CA LYS A 88 5.45 -2.62 4.70
C LYS A 88 6.21 -3.49 5.69
N ASN A 89 7.49 -3.17 5.88
CA ASN A 89 8.33 -3.82 6.89
C ASN A 89 8.00 -3.33 8.31
N SER A 90 7.64 -2.07 8.44
CA SER A 90 7.26 -1.43 9.70
C SER A 90 6.42 -0.18 9.42
N PHE A 91 5.80 0.36 10.46
CA PHE A 91 5.04 1.62 10.38
C PHE A 91 5.89 2.86 10.66
N GLY A 92 7.15 2.68 11.08
CA GLY A 92 8.07 3.78 11.33
C GLY A 92 8.62 4.42 10.06
N ILE A 93 9.43 5.45 10.24
CA ILE A 93 10.04 6.22 9.13
C ILE A 93 10.90 5.37 8.18
N TYR A 94 11.41 4.25 8.64
CA TYR A 94 12.18 3.32 7.81
C TYR A 94 11.31 2.37 6.97
N GLY A 95 10.06 2.17 7.37
CA GLY A 95 9.09 1.35 6.63
C GLY A 95 8.22 2.19 5.69
N ILE A 96 7.79 3.37 6.16
CA ILE A 96 6.94 4.31 5.41
C ILE A 96 7.63 5.67 5.40
N ASP A 97 8.30 5.99 4.32
CA ASP A 97 8.99 7.27 4.17
C ASP A 97 8.00 8.41 3.80
N GLN A 98 8.51 9.64 3.75
CA GLN A 98 7.69 10.81 3.45
C GLN A 98 7.12 10.78 2.03
N ALA A 99 7.86 10.23 1.08
CA ALA A 99 7.39 10.10 -0.30
C ALA A 99 6.20 9.13 -0.39
N ASN A 100 6.25 8.01 0.33
CA ASN A 100 5.14 7.07 0.43
C ASN A 100 3.92 7.70 1.11
N LYS A 101 4.11 8.42 2.20
CA LYS A 101 3.03 9.14 2.89
C LYS A 101 2.33 10.14 1.98
N LEU A 102 3.09 10.85 1.17
CA LEU A 102 2.54 11.81 0.20
C LEU A 102 1.74 11.09 -0.89
N ARG A 103 2.25 9.99 -1.44
CA ARG A 103 1.54 9.18 -2.44
C ARG A 103 0.24 8.60 -1.89
N PHE A 104 0.24 8.10 -0.66
CA PHE A 104 -0.96 7.59 -0.01
C PHE A 104 -2.04 8.66 0.13
N ARG A 105 -1.65 9.87 0.53
CA ARG A 105 -2.58 11.00 0.65
C ARG A 105 -3.11 11.43 -0.71
N LEU A 106 -2.26 11.58 -1.72
CA LEU A 106 -2.67 11.90 -3.09
C LEU A 106 -3.61 10.85 -3.67
N PHE A 107 -3.31 9.57 -3.46
CA PHE A 107 -4.19 8.48 -3.89
C PHE A 107 -5.58 8.59 -3.22
N ALA A 108 -5.62 8.80 -1.92
CA ALA A 108 -6.89 8.94 -1.20
C ALA A 108 -7.72 10.14 -1.68
N ILE A 109 -7.06 11.27 -1.96
CA ILE A 109 -7.72 12.48 -2.49
C ILE A 109 -8.27 12.24 -3.90
N THR A 110 -7.50 11.59 -4.77
CA THR A 110 -7.87 11.41 -6.17
C THR A 110 -8.86 10.28 -6.41
N HIS A 111 -8.80 9.22 -5.60
CA HIS A 111 -9.61 8.01 -5.79
C HIS A 111 -10.66 7.77 -4.71
N GLY A 112 -10.70 8.62 -3.69
CA GLY A 112 -11.75 8.57 -2.64
C GLY A 112 -11.66 7.38 -1.69
N HIS A 113 -10.51 6.70 -1.63
CA HIS A 113 -10.29 5.55 -0.75
C HIS A 113 -8.88 5.62 -0.13
N PRO A 114 -8.74 5.50 1.20
CA PRO A 114 -7.42 5.55 1.81
C PRO A 114 -6.63 4.26 1.58
N VAL A 115 -5.32 4.38 1.65
CA VAL A 115 -4.40 3.23 1.63
C VAL A 115 -4.21 2.69 3.04
N GLU A 116 -4.22 1.38 3.16
CA GLU A 116 -3.96 0.66 4.40
C GLU A 116 -2.55 0.07 4.35
N ALA A 117 -1.65 0.58 5.18
CA ALA A 117 -0.34 -0.03 5.36
C ALA A 117 -0.47 -1.26 6.24
N VAL A 118 0.12 -2.38 5.83
CA VAL A 118 0.07 -3.64 6.59
C VAL A 118 1.47 -4.14 6.90
N VAL A 119 1.63 -4.70 8.09
CA VAL A 119 2.85 -5.36 8.54
C VAL A 119 2.50 -6.79 8.96
N ILE A 120 3.12 -7.76 8.28
CA ILE A 120 2.89 -9.18 8.55
C ILE A 120 3.56 -9.58 9.85
N ARG A 121 2.85 -10.38 10.65
CA ARG A 121 3.40 -11.09 11.80
C ARG A 121 3.30 -12.60 11.58
N LYS A 122 3.78 -13.38 12.54
CA LYS A 122 3.82 -14.84 12.45
C LYS A 122 2.44 -15.46 12.16
N ASN A 123 1.39 -15.00 12.83
CA ASN A 123 0.04 -15.59 12.73
C ASN A 123 -1.03 -14.63 12.19
N ASP A 124 -0.70 -13.36 11.99
CA ASP A 124 -1.64 -12.32 11.65
C ASP A 124 -0.95 -11.16 10.91
N PHE A 125 -1.68 -10.09 10.68
CA PHE A 125 -1.10 -8.83 10.20
C PHE A 125 -1.69 -7.64 10.95
N LYS A 126 -0.88 -6.60 11.08
CA LYS A 126 -1.28 -5.30 11.63
C LYS A 126 -1.65 -4.38 10.49
N VAL A 127 -2.65 -3.53 10.71
CA VAL A 127 -3.11 -2.54 9.73
C VAL A 127 -3.15 -1.17 10.35
N ILE A 128 -2.66 -0.18 9.60
CA ILE A 128 -2.83 1.24 9.90
C ILE A 128 -3.27 1.95 8.64
N THR A 129 -4.47 2.50 8.66
CA THR A 129 -5.00 3.32 7.57
C THR A 129 -4.25 4.64 7.49
N GLN A 130 -3.75 4.97 6.31
CA GLN A 130 -2.85 6.09 6.09
C GLN A 130 -3.59 7.38 5.71
N GLY A 131 -3.11 8.50 6.25
CA GLY A 131 -3.55 9.83 5.84
C GLY A 131 -4.91 10.29 6.36
N VAL A 132 -5.64 9.45 7.07
CA VAL A 132 -6.94 9.80 7.64
C VAL A 132 -6.73 10.46 9.00
N THR A 133 -7.22 11.71 9.14
CA THR A 133 -7.19 12.42 10.41
C THR A 133 -8.37 12.00 11.27
N LYS A 134 -8.06 11.46 12.44
CA LYS A 134 -9.04 11.04 13.44
C LYS A 134 -8.45 11.24 14.84
N PRO A 135 -9.26 11.67 15.84
CA PRO A 135 -8.79 11.68 17.23
C PRO A 135 -8.34 10.29 17.67
N LEU A 136 -7.14 10.19 18.20
CA LEU A 136 -6.56 8.92 18.65
C LEU A 136 -6.98 8.65 20.10
N ASN A 137 -7.75 7.58 20.31
CA ASN A 137 -8.12 7.10 21.64
C ASN A 137 -7.20 5.95 22.09
N ASP A 138 -6.64 5.24 21.15
CA ASP A 138 -5.74 4.11 21.37
C ASP A 138 -4.62 4.16 20.33
N LYS A 139 -3.41 3.86 20.77
CA LYS A 139 -2.22 3.80 19.89
C LYS A 139 -1.89 2.38 19.41
N LYS A 140 -2.84 1.48 19.50
CA LYS A 140 -2.62 0.11 19.04
C LYS A 140 -3.05 -0.04 17.58
N PRO A 141 -2.20 -0.62 16.72
CA PRO A 141 -2.61 -0.97 15.37
C PRO A 141 -3.74 -2.01 15.40
N PHE A 142 -4.58 -1.99 14.39
CA PHE A 142 -5.58 -3.02 14.20
C PHE A 142 -4.89 -4.34 13.80
N VAL A 143 -5.29 -5.44 14.41
CA VAL A 143 -4.70 -6.79 14.17
C VAL A 143 -5.79 -7.70 13.67
N THR A 144 -5.54 -8.39 12.56
CA THR A 144 -6.51 -9.29 11.94
C THR A 144 -5.82 -10.38 11.12
N THR A 145 -6.60 -11.38 10.70
CA THR A 145 -6.17 -12.47 9.81
C THR A 145 -6.96 -12.52 8.50
N ASN A 146 -7.93 -11.62 8.33
CA ASN A 146 -8.82 -11.60 7.16
C ASN A 146 -9.23 -10.17 6.82
N PHE A 147 -10.08 -10.00 5.81
CA PHE A 147 -10.57 -8.71 5.34
C PHE A 147 -11.99 -8.37 5.83
N ASP A 148 -12.45 -9.00 6.91
CA ASP A 148 -13.77 -8.77 7.53
C ASP A 148 -13.75 -7.55 8.47
N TYR A 149 -13.13 -6.47 8.04
CA TYR A 149 -13.09 -5.22 8.78
C TYR A 149 -13.29 -4.06 7.81
N HIS A 150 -13.63 -2.90 8.34
CA HIS A 150 -13.67 -1.66 7.57
C HIS A 150 -12.37 -0.88 7.82
N TRP A 151 -11.85 -0.17 6.80
CA TRP A 151 -10.62 0.61 6.95
C TRP A 151 -10.67 1.64 8.10
N LYS A 152 -11.88 2.10 8.47
CA LYS A 152 -12.09 2.98 9.63
C LYS A 152 -11.70 2.33 10.96
N ASP A 153 -11.78 1.02 11.06
CA ASP A 153 -11.40 0.28 12.26
C ASP A 153 -9.88 0.33 12.51
N ALA A 154 -9.12 0.56 11.45
CA ALA A 154 -7.66 0.62 11.48
C ALA A 154 -7.11 2.06 11.56
N THR A 155 -7.93 3.05 11.91
CA THR A 155 -7.50 4.45 12.03
C THR A 155 -7.08 4.86 13.44
N ASN A 156 -7.34 4.02 14.45
CA ASN A 156 -6.98 4.27 15.84
C ASN A 156 -5.69 3.52 16.20
N TYR A 157 -4.61 4.25 16.41
CA TYR A 157 -3.35 3.66 16.86
C TYR A 157 -2.52 4.70 17.61
#